data_9854219d0022da76414afff451f52e84
#
_entry.id   9854219d0022da76414afff451f52e84
#
_cell.length_a   1.000
_cell.length_b   1.000
_cell.length_c   1.000
_cell.angle_alpha   90.00
_cell.angle_beta   90.00
_cell.angle_gamma   90.00
#
_symmetry.space_group_name_H-M   'P 1'
#
loop_
_entity.id
_entity.type
_entity.pdbx_description
1 polymer ?
#
loop_
_entity_poly.entity_id
_entity_poly.type
_entity_poly.pdbx_seq_one_letter_code
_entity_poly.pdbx_strand_id
1 'polypeptide(L)'
;GLSAGTALVAALRPLGLVMAPQKQADGAIKLWITDVRRAAESWPVGWPSQKSPRETAPQLLEFLTVEIENTPLANALNAIRTRLDLPLLFDHNSLARHQIDPARVNVSLPAGRTYYQGALDRLLNQAQLKSELRVDEAEKPFLWISTLKK
;
A
#
# COMPACT_ATOMS: atom_id res chain seq x y z
N GLY A 1 8.74 -8.27 -7.29
CA GLY A 1 8.49 -8.10 -5.86
C GLY A 1 9.12 -6.81 -5.33
N LEU A 2 8.78 -6.45 -4.10
CA LEU A 2 9.33 -5.29 -3.40
C LEU A 2 10.81 -5.47 -3.06
N SER A 3 11.53 -4.36 -2.94
CA SER A 3 12.88 -4.36 -2.39
C SER A 3 12.89 -4.71 -0.90
N ALA A 4 14.02 -5.25 -0.44
CA ALA A 4 14.13 -5.81 0.92
C ALA A 4 13.85 -4.78 2.03
N GLY A 5 14.31 -3.54 1.88
CA GLY A 5 14.10 -2.47 2.85
C GLY A 5 12.62 -2.14 3.02
N THR A 6 11.92 -1.83 1.94
CA THR A 6 10.48 -1.55 1.96
C THR A 6 9.66 -2.74 2.48
N ALA A 7 10.00 -3.97 2.06
CA ALA A 7 9.33 -5.18 2.53
C ALA A 7 9.51 -5.37 4.04
N LEU A 8 10.74 -5.20 4.55
CA LEU A 8 11.05 -5.34 5.97
C LEU A 8 10.29 -4.29 6.81
N VAL A 9 10.32 -3.03 6.41
CA VAL A 9 9.63 -1.96 7.14
C VAL A 9 8.12 -2.17 7.15
N ALA A 10 7.53 -2.60 6.04
CA ALA A 10 6.11 -2.93 5.98
C ALA A 10 5.74 -4.05 6.97
N ALA A 11 6.59 -5.08 7.08
CA ALA A 11 6.40 -6.18 8.02
C ALA A 11 6.58 -5.78 9.50
N LEU A 12 7.46 -4.81 9.79
CA LEU A 12 7.73 -4.34 11.16
C LEU A 12 6.62 -3.43 11.71
N ARG A 13 5.92 -2.69 10.85
CA ARG A 13 4.90 -1.71 11.27
C ARG A 13 3.80 -2.29 12.18
N PRO A 14 3.16 -3.42 11.88
CA PRO A 14 2.13 -3.99 12.75
C PRO A 14 2.64 -4.36 14.14
N LEU A 15 3.94 -4.56 14.29
CA LEU A 15 4.60 -4.88 15.55
C LEU A 15 4.99 -3.64 16.36
N GLY A 16 4.69 -2.44 15.87
CA GLY A 16 5.13 -1.17 16.48
C GLY A 16 6.63 -0.91 16.35
N LEU A 17 7.29 -1.62 15.43
CA LEU A 17 8.71 -1.52 15.19
C LEU A 17 9.00 -0.73 13.90
N VAL A 18 10.14 -0.07 13.88
CA VAL A 18 10.65 0.65 12.72
C VAL A 18 12.12 0.34 12.49
N MET A 19 12.56 0.51 11.26
CA MET A 19 13.97 0.51 10.90
C MET A 19 14.46 1.96 10.91
N ALA A 20 15.46 2.26 11.74
CA ALA A 20 16.01 3.60 11.90
C ALA A 20 17.48 3.64 11.48
N PRO A 21 17.89 4.60 10.62
CA PRO A 21 19.30 4.81 10.33
C PRO A 21 19.98 5.48 11.54
N GLN A 22 21.15 4.99 11.91
CA GLN A 22 21.95 5.57 12.98
C GLN A 22 23.39 5.76 12.51
N LYS A 23 23.86 7.02 12.55
CA LYS A 23 25.24 7.34 12.23
C LYS A 23 26.14 6.94 13.39
N GLN A 24 27.18 6.18 13.12
CA GLN A 24 28.19 5.78 14.09
C GLN A 24 29.30 6.84 14.21
N ALA A 25 30.12 6.76 15.26
CA ALA A 25 31.23 7.67 15.49
C ALA A 25 32.30 7.65 14.37
N ASP A 26 32.45 6.51 13.70
CA ASP A 26 33.33 6.30 12.54
C ASP A 26 32.75 6.81 11.21
N GLY A 27 31.54 7.41 11.24
CA GLY A 27 30.83 7.88 10.07
C GLY A 27 30.01 6.83 9.33
N ALA A 28 30.09 5.56 9.72
CA ALA A 28 29.29 4.50 9.15
C ALA A 28 27.80 4.65 9.53
N ILE A 29 26.91 4.23 8.63
CA ILE A 29 25.47 4.19 8.91
C ILE A 29 25.08 2.75 9.20
N LYS A 30 24.51 2.53 10.38
CA LYS A 30 23.88 1.25 10.75
C LYS A 30 22.37 1.39 10.76
N LEU A 31 21.68 0.35 10.35
CA LEU A 31 20.22 0.26 10.42
C LEU A 31 19.84 -0.52 11.68
N TRP A 32 19.02 0.08 12.51
CA TRP A 32 18.54 -0.51 13.74
C TRP A 32 17.04 -0.76 13.67
N ILE A 33 16.61 -1.89 14.20
CA ILE A 33 15.19 -2.14 14.45
C ILE A 33 14.91 -1.74 15.89
N THR A 34 13.97 -0.82 16.07
CA THR A 34 13.61 -0.26 17.37
C THR A 34 12.11 0.05 17.46
N ASP A 35 11.64 0.32 18.68
CA ASP A 35 10.27 0.78 18.90
C ASP A 35 10.06 2.15 18.23
N VAL A 36 8.93 2.32 17.55
CA VAL A 36 8.56 3.55 16.84
C VAL A 36 8.62 4.80 17.72
N ARG A 37 8.35 4.66 19.02
CA ARG A 37 8.37 5.76 20.01
C ARG A 37 9.79 6.23 20.37
N ARG A 38 10.80 5.43 20.04
CA ARG A 38 12.21 5.71 20.35
C ARG A 38 13.00 6.21 19.13
N ALA A 39 12.45 6.10 17.96
CA ALA A 39 13.12 6.51 16.73
C ALA A 39 12.86 8.00 16.45
N ALA A 40 13.92 8.78 16.28
CA ALA A 40 13.82 10.17 15.81
C ALA A 40 13.47 10.21 14.32
N GLU A 41 14.03 9.29 13.55
CA GLU A 41 13.76 9.08 12.13
C GLU A 41 13.50 7.60 11.87
N SER A 42 12.68 7.30 10.88
CA SER A 42 12.41 5.93 10.49
C SER A 42 12.43 5.79 8.97
N TRP A 43 12.87 4.64 8.53
CA TRP A 43 12.78 4.26 7.11
C TRP A 43 11.31 4.18 6.71
N PRO A 44 10.88 4.86 5.65
CA PRO A 44 9.47 4.87 5.24
C PRO A 44 9.07 3.57 4.55
N VAL A 45 7.78 3.31 4.48
CA VAL A 45 7.24 2.26 3.59
C VAL A 45 7.15 2.85 2.20
N GLY A 46 8.25 2.85 1.49
CA GLY A 46 8.40 3.48 0.18
C GLY A 46 8.25 5.00 0.21
N TRP A 47 8.36 5.61 -0.94
CA TRP A 47 8.29 7.06 -1.15
C TRP A 47 7.21 7.40 -2.17
N PRO A 48 6.59 8.60 -2.08
CA PRO A 48 5.76 9.11 -3.17
C PRO A 48 6.55 9.11 -4.48
N SER A 49 5.94 8.65 -5.55
CA SER A 49 6.59 8.70 -6.87
C SER A 49 6.83 10.14 -7.30
N GLN A 50 8.02 10.43 -7.78
CA GLN A 50 8.36 11.72 -8.39
C GLN A 50 7.86 11.82 -9.85
N LYS A 51 7.53 10.69 -10.45
CA LYS A 51 7.04 10.58 -11.82
C LYS A 51 5.51 10.46 -11.82
N SER A 52 4.89 10.74 -12.95
CA SER A 52 3.44 10.58 -13.12
C SER A 52 3.02 9.09 -12.96
N PRO A 53 1.77 8.82 -12.59
CA PRO A 53 1.25 7.43 -12.56
C PRO A 53 1.42 6.71 -13.89
N ARG A 54 1.30 7.43 -15.01
CA ARG A 54 1.49 6.88 -16.36
C ARG A 54 2.90 6.36 -16.61
N GLU A 55 3.90 7.02 -16.03
CA GLU A 55 5.31 6.63 -16.16
C GLU A 55 5.71 5.59 -15.13
N THR A 56 5.12 5.64 -13.94
CA THR A 56 5.49 4.79 -12.81
C THR A 56 4.76 3.44 -12.84
N ALA A 57 3.47 3.44 -13.16
CA ALA A 57 2.61 2.25 -13.16
C ALA A 57 1.54 2.38 -14.25
N PRO A 58 1.93 2.33 -15.54
CA PRO A 58 1.00 2.52 -16.67
C PRO A 58 -0.17 1.53 -16.65
N GLN A 59 0.01 0.32 -16.10
CA GLN A 59 -1.04 -0.69 -15.96
C GLN A 59 -2.25 -0.20 -15.14
N LEU A 60 -2.09 0.78 -14.25
CA LEU A 60 -3.20 1.38 -13.52
C LEU A 60 -4.20 2.11 -14.44
N LEU A 61 -3.75 2.53 -15.62
CA LEU A 61 -4.54 3.24 -16.61
C LEU A 61 -5.07 2.33 -17.71
N GLU A 62 -4.79 1.03 -17.65
CA GLU A 62 -5.36 0.05 -18.55
C GLU A 62 -6.84 -0.18 -18.24
N PHE A 63 -7.61 -0.45 -19.29
CA PHE A 63 -9.03 -0.75 -19.15
C PHE A 63 -9.25 -2.19 -18.70
N LEU A 64 -10.25 -2.35 -17.85
CA LEU A 64 -10.82 -3.67 -17.53
C LEU A 64 -12.33 -3.62 -17.64
N THR A 65 -12.91 -4.76 -17.97
CA THR A 65 -14.35 -5.01 -17.82
C THR A 65 -14.51 -5.83 -16.55
N VAL A 66 -15.27 -5.32 -15.60
CA VAL A 66 -15.43 -5.93 -14.29
C VAL A 66 -16.86 -5.80 -13.79
N GLU A 67 -17.31 -6.79 -13.07
CA GLU A 67 -18.51 -6.80 -12.26
C GLU A 67 -18.17 -7.45 -10.92
N ILE A 68 -18.49 -6.78 -9.83
CA ILE A 68 -18.27 -7.27 -8.47
C ILE A 68 -19.58 -7.06 -7.72
N GLU A 69 -20.13 -8.12 -7.17
CA GLU A 69 -21.38 -8.07 -6.44
C GLU A 69 -21.18 -8.60 -5.03
N ASN A 70 -21.45 -7.75 -4.04
CA ASN A 70 -21.46 -8.10 -2.62
C ASN A 70 -20.30 -9.01 -2.18
N THR A 71 -19.09 -8.69 -2.61
CA THR A 71 -17.88 -9.48 -2.39
C THR A 71 -17.01 -8.84 -1.30
N PRO A 72 -16.42 -9.64 -0.38
CA PRO A 72 -15.43 -9.10 0.56
C PRO A 72 -14.32 -8.33 -0.16
N LEU A 73 -14.00 -7.14 0.33
CA LEU A 73 -12.99 -6.26 -0.30
C LEU A 73 -11.64 -6.97 -0.50
N ALA A 74 -11.22 -7.77 0.48
CA ALA A 74 -9.97 -8.53 0.37
C ALA A 74 -9.97 -9.47 -0.85
N ASN A 75 -11.08 -10.11 -1.15
CA ASN A 75 -11.22 -11.01 -2.31
C ASN A 75 -11.24 -10.22 -3.63
N ALA A 76 -11.98 -9.10 -3.66
CA ALA A 76 -12.04 -8.22 -4.82
C ALA A 76 -10.66 -7.64 -5.17
N LEU A 77 -9.93 -7.17 -4.17
CA LEU A 77 -8.57 -6.64 -4.35
C LEU A 77 -7.57 -7.72 -4.77
N ASN A 78 -7.71 -8.94 -4.25
CA ASN A 78 -6.84 -10.05 -4.66
C ASN A 78 -7.04 -10.43 -6.13
N ALA A 79 -8.28 -10.45 -6.61
CA ALA A 79 -8.59 -10.70 -8.00
C ALA A 79 -8.03 -9.62 -8.94
N ILE A 80 -8.10 -8.35 -8.53
CA ILE A 80 -7.51 -7.22 -9.28
C ILE A 80 -5.99 -7.31 -9.26
N ARG A 81 -5.38 -7.55 -8.10
CA ARG A 81 -3.92 -7.66 -7.92
C ARG A 81 -3.30 -8.71 -8.84
N THR A 82 -3.94 -9.86 -8.98
CA THR A 82 -3.44 -10.95 -9.83
C THR A 82 -3.32 -10.54 -11.30
N ARG A 83 -4.20 -9.64 -11.76
CA ARG A 83 -4.19 -9.15 -13.14
C ARG A 83 -3.31 -7.92 -13.33
N LEU A 84 -3.22 -7.09 -12.29
CA LEU A 84 -2.53 -5.80 -12.33
C LEU A 84 -1.00 -5.96 -12.25
N ASP A 85 -0.51 -7.08 -11.70
CA ASP A 85 0.92 -7.33 -11.41
C ASP A 85 1.60 -6.18 -10.65
N LEU A 86 0.86 -5.62 -9.69
CA LEU A 86 1.33 -4.53 -8.85
C LEU A 86 1.10 -4.91 -7.37
N PRO A 87 2.14 -4.85 -6.51
CA PRO A 87 1.96 -5.14 -5.10
C PRO A 87 0.98 -4.18 -4.45
N LEU A 88 0.07 -4.72 -3.63
CA LEU A 88 -0.83 -3.97 -2.76
C LEU A 88 -0.40 -4.19 -1.31
N LEU A 89 -0.07 -3.13 -0.61
CA LEU A 89 0.30 -3.16 0.81
C LEU A 89 -0.71 -2.37 1.63
N PHE A 90 -1.13 -2.93 2.75
CA PHE A 90 -2.03 -2.27 3.68
C PHE A 90 -1.27 -1.61 4.83
N ASP A 91 -1.70 -0.43 5.22
CA ASP A 91 -1.33 0.18 6.51
C ASP A 91 -2.15 -0.47 7.62
N HIS A 92 -1.70 -1.64 8.07
CA HIS A 92 -2.38 -2.40 9.12
C HIS A 92 -2.61 -1.57 10.39
N ASN A 93 -1.72 -0.62 10.70
CA ASN A 93 -1.86 0.24 11.88
C ASN A 93 -3.02 1.23 11.73
N SER A 94 -3.19 1.83 10.53
CA SER A 94 -4.33 2.71 10.28
C SER A 94 -5.64 1.94 10.23
N LEU A 95 -5.65 0.77 9.59
CA LEU A 95 -6.83 -0.09 9.53
C LEU A 95 -7.27 -0.55 10.94
N ALA A 96 -6.33 -1.02 11.76
CA ALA A 96 -6.61 -1.43 13.13
C ALA A 96 -7.15 -0.29 14.00
N ARG A 97 -6.57 0.91 13.88
CA ARG A 97 -7.02 2.11 14.61
C ARG A 97 -8.46 2.46 14.28
N HIS A 98 -8.89 2.29 13.05
CA HIS A 98 -10.24 2.58 12.58
C HIS A 98 -11.15 1.35 12.53
N GLN A 99 -10.68 0.20 13.03
CA GLN A 99 -11.42 -1.07 13.09
C GLN A 99 -11.95 -1.52 11.72
N ILE A 100 -11.17 -1.27 10.66
CA ILE A 100 -11.51 -1.69 9.29
C ILE A 100 -10.84 -3.03 9.01
N ASP A 101 -11.67 -4.06 8.75
CA ASP A 101 -11.22 -5.36 8.31
C ASP A 101 -11.65 -5.58 6.84
N PRO A 102 -10.73 -5.55 5.88
CA PRO A 102 -11.07 -5.75 4.46
C PRO A 102 -11.75 -7.09 4.15
N ALA A 103 -11.59 -8.10 5.01
CA ALA A 103 -12.24 -9.39 4.84
C ALA A 103 -13.72 -9.37 5.23
N ARG A 104 -14.15 -8.36 6.00
CA ARG A 104 -15.53 -8.23 6.50
C ARG A 104 -16.33 -7.12 5.82
N VAL A 105 -15.69 -6.26 5.06
CA VAL A 105 -16.36 -5.20 4.31
C VAL A 105 -16.72 -5.71 2.93
N ASN A 106 -18.00 -5.82 2.64
CA ASN A 106 -18.47 -6.18 1.31
C ASN A 106 -18.55 -4.95 0.42
N VAL A 107 -18.14 -5.12 -0.83
CA VAL A 107 -18.10 -4.09 -1.85
C VAL A 107 -18.77 -4.56 -3.13
N SER A 108 -19.23 -3.61 -3.93
CA SER A 108 -19.86 -3.89 -5.22
C SER A 108 -19.35 -2.89 -6.26
N LEU A 109 -19.21 -3.37 -7.49
CA LEU A 109 -18.90 -2.55 -8.65
C LEU A 109 -19.81 -3.01 -9.80
N PRO A 110 -20.68 -2.15 -10.33
CA PRO A 110 -21.59 -2.53 -11.40
C PRO A 110 -20.82 -2.95 -12.64
N ALA A 111 -21.41 -3.85 -13.42
CA ALA A 111 -20.85 -4.28 -14.69
C ALA A 111 -20.52 -3.09 -15.58
N GLY A 112 -19.31 -3.05 -16.10
CA GLY A 112 -18.89 -1.98 -16.96
C GLY A 112 -17.39 -1.97 -17.25
N ARG A 113 -17.00 -1.09 -18.17
CA ARG A 113 -15.62 -0.84 -18.53
C ARG A 113 -15.08 0.34 -17.73
N THR A 114 -13.95 0.17 -17.07
CA THR A 114 -13.28 1.21 -16.30
C THR A 114 -11.77 0.98 -16.33
N TYR A 115 -10.99 1.91 -15.77
CA TYR A 115 -9.55 1.72 -15.53
C TYR A 115 -9.32 0.99 -14.22
N TYR A 116 -8.18 0.29 -14.10
CA TYR A 116 -7.80 -0.36 -12.83
C TYR A 116 -7.79 0.61 -11.66
N GLN A 117 -7.20 1.80 -11.83
CA GLN A 117 -7.20 2.83 -10.78
C GLN A 117 -8.62 3.23 -10.39
N GLY A 118 -9.50 3.49 -11.36
CA GLY A 118 -10.89 3.86 -11.08
C GLY A 118 -11.70 2.75 -10.39
N ALA A 119 -11.46 1.48 -10.75
CA ALA A 119 -12.06 0.35 -10.07
C ALA A 119 -11.57 0.26 -8.60
N LEU A 120 -10.25 0.36 -8.39
CA LEU A 120 -9.65 0.34 -7.06
C LEU A 120 -10.18 1.47 -6.17
N ASP A 121 -10.21 2.70 -6.68
CA ASP A 121 -10.69 3.86 -5.92
C ASP A 121 -12.16 3.69 -5.50
N ARG A 122 -13.02 3.19 -6.39
CA ARG A 122 -14.43 2.94 -6.07
C ARG A 122 -14.61 1.84 -5.01
N LEU A 123 -13.84 0.76 -5.10
CA LEU A 123 -13.90 -0.33 -4.12
C LEU A 123 -13.36 0.11 -2.76
N LEU A 124 -12.21 0.76 -2.74
CA LEU A 124 -11.57 1.25 -1.52
C LEU A 124 -12.42 2.30 -0.80
N ASN A 125 -13.02 3.24 -1.55
CA ASN A 125 -13.88 4.28 -0.98
C ASN A 125 -15.08 3.71 -0.23
N GLN A 126 -15.69 2.61 -0.69
CA GLN A 126 -16.77 1.94 0.03
C GLN A 126 -16.35 1.44 1.40
N ALA A 127 -15.08 1.09 1.57
CA ALA A 127 -14.50 0.67 2.84
C ALA A 127 -13.82 1.81 3.63
N GLN A 128 -14.00 3.07 3.23
CA GLN A 128 -13.33 4.24 3.83
C GLN A 128 -11.80 4.15 3.72
N LEU A 129 -11.30 3.54 2.66
CA LEU A 129 -9.90 3.40 2.32
C LEU A 129 -9.54 4.21 1.08
N LYS A 130 -8.25 4.45 0.91
CA LYS A 130 -7.63 5.06 -0.27
C LYS A 130 -6.35 4.34 -0.64
N SER A 131 -5.95 4.45 -1.91
CA SER A 131 -4.64 4.02 -2.38
C SER A 131 -3.73 5.21 -2.67
N GLU A 132 -2.44 5.01 -2.49
CA GLU A 132 -1.38 5.93 -2.85
C GLU A 132 -0.31 5.17 -3.63
N LEU A 133 0.03 5.65 -4.81
CA LEU A 133 1.11 5.08 -5.60
C LEU A 133 2.45 5.48 -4.98
N ARG A 134 3.22 4.50 -4.59
CA ARG A 134 4.57 4.65 -4.02
C ARG A 134 5.58 3.84 -4.81
N VAL A 135 6.84 4.16 -4.60
CA VAL A 135 7.98 3.40 -5.10
C VAL A 135 8.85 2.95 -3.95
N ASP A 136 9.47 1.80 -4.10
CA ASP A 136 10.48 1.31 -3.16
C ASP A 136 11.87 1.93 -3.44
N GLU A 137 12.90 1.51 -2.70
CA GLU A 137 14.27 1.98 -2.86
C GLU A 137 14.93 1.62 -4.20
N ALA A 138 14.32 0.74 -4.99
CA ALA A 138 14.73 0.38 -6.35
C ALA A 138 13.78 0.98 -7.41
N GLU A 139 13.01 2.01 -7.05
CA GLU A 139 12.01 2.67 -7.90
C GLU A 139 10.90 1.72 -8.42
N LYS A 140 10.68 0.56 -7.78
CA LYS A 140 9.60 -0.35 -8.14
C LYS A 140 8.29 0.13 -7.56
N PRO A 141 7.24 0.24 -8.38
CA PRO A 141 5.95 0.75 -7.92
C PRO A 141 5.18 -0.27 -7.08
N PHE A 142 4.39 0.25 -6.14
CA PHE A 142 3.38 -0.48 -5.39
C PHE A 142 2.27 0.48 -4.93
N LEU A 143 1.12 -0.07 -4.55
CA LEU A 143 0.04 0.70 -3.95
C LEU A 143 0.03 0.54 -2.44
N TRP A 144 0.09 1.66 -1.74
CA TRP A 144 -0.08 1.75 -0.30
C TRP A 144 -1.53 2.08 0.03
N ILE A 145 -2.21 1.16 0.72
CA ILE A 145 -3.63 1.29 1.07
C ILE A 145 -3.74 1.69 2.54
N SER A 146 -4.38 2.81 2.79
CA SER A 146 -4.59 3.36 4.13
C SER A 146 -6.01 3.90 4.28
N THR A 147 -6.37 4.31 5.50
CA THR A 147 -7.69 4.89 5.78
C THR A 147 -7.82 6.31 5.20
N LEU A 148 -9.03 6.69 4.78
CA LEU A 148 -9.35 8.06 4.37
C LEU A 148 -9.24 9.04 5.54
N LYS A 149 -9.59 8.60 6.75
CA LYS A 149 -9.48 9.38 7.98
C LYS A 149 -8.03 9.36 8.46
N LYS A 150 -7.57 10.54 8.92
CA LYS A 150 -6.27 10.68 9.60
C LYS A 150 -6.38 10.25 11.06
#